data_337f432758708f6ef02184d0a348fed8
#
_entry.id   337f432758708f6ef02184d0a348fed8
#
_cell.length_a   1.000
_cell.length_b   1.000
_cell.length_c   1.000
_cell.angle_alpha   90.00
_cell.angle_beta   90.00
_cell.angle_gamma   90.00
#
_symmetry.space_group_name_H-M   'P 1'
#
loop_
_entity.id
_entity.type
_entity.pdbx_description
1 polymer ?
#
loop_
_entity_poly.entity_id
_entity_poly.type
_entity_poly.pdbx_seq_one_letter_code
_entity_poly.pdbx_strand_id
1 'polypeptide(L)'
;VLPPDINASQARFTVEQTDHGYAVRYALAGIRNVGEKAMEAIAAQRQAGGAFASIKDLFERLPQGSMNRRQLEGLICAGAFDGLEPDRGLLYANADLLMAVADAAMRERSSGQAALFGGETAAEEDLRLQSAPAWSRAERMAKERENFGFYFSAHPVQQYRDVASANGARTYQSLMEAGAPPGGRGTAVMAALVEGITKARTRKGGTFVRADFSDSSGQFSAACFEEALVPQFERWGQEGECLLLTVELDAPNPDEPPRLTVRGARPLAAVSGATAMQLTADIASIEALLELRIELDLAQEHQRSGSGSGEVVVRLALAADGHAQVRLGGGFWLNGELAERLAAVEGIDNVALVPLKGKARLRLVA
;
A
#
# COMPACT_ATOMS: atom_id res chain seq x y z
N VAL A 1 -14.70 -2.03 0.28
CA VAL A 1 -14.71 -1.07 -0.85
C VAL A 1 -13.84 -1.65 -1.95
N LEU A 2 -14.36 -1.62 -3.20
CA LEU A 2 -13.64 -2.06 -4.39
C LEU A 2 -12.88 -0.88 -5.01
N PRO A 3 -11.68 -1.11 -5.59
CA PRO A 3 -10.88 -0.05 -6.21
C PRO A 3 -11.59 0.57 -7.42
N PRO A 4 -11.22 1.80 -7.81
CA PRO A 4 -11.68 2.35 -9.07
C PRO A 4 -11.16 1.50 -10.23
N ASP A 5 -12.00 1.32 -11.24
CA ASP A 5 -11.70 0.57 -12.45
C ASP A 5 -12.43 1.20 -13.62
N ILE A 6 -11.72 1.51 -14.70
CA ILE A 6 -12.30 2.19 -15.86
C ILE A 6 -13.40 1.36 -16.54
N ASN A 7 -13.32 0.03 -16.43
CA ASN A 7 -14.28 -0.90 -16.98
C ASN A 7 -15.45 -1.26 -16.04
N ALA A 8 -15.33 -0.95 -14.73
CA ALA A 8 -16.36 -1.27 -13.74
C ALA A 8 -16.99 -0.01 -13.12
N SER A 9 -16.16 0.95 -12.68
CA SER A 9 -16.62 2.13 -11.94
C SER A 9 -17.53 3.04 -12.77
N GLN A 10 -18.47 3.67 -12.08
CA GLN A 10 -19.26 4.80 -12.61
C GLN A 10 -18.61 6.13 -12.16
N ALA A 11 -19.17 7.24 -12.65
CA ALA A 11 -18.77 8.56 -12.14
C ALA A 11 -19.04 8.69 -10.64
N ARG A 12 -20.12 8.11 -10.13
CA ARG A 12 -20.51 8.06 -8.71
C ARG A 12 -20.27 6.68 -8.11
N PHE A 13 -20.24 6.60 -6.78
CA PHE A 13 -20.17 5.33 -6.06
C PHE A 13 -21.35 4.43 -6.39
N THR A 14 -21.07 3.15 -6.59
CA THR A 14 -22.10 2.13 -6.85
C THR A 14 -21.94 0.96 -5.89
N VAL A 15 -23.04 0.26 -5.64
CA VAL A 15 -23.02 -0.98 -4.88
C VAL A 15 -23.02 -2.13 -5.85
N GLU A 16 -22.08 -3.05 -5.67
CA GLU A 16 -21.92 -4.28 -6.47
C GLU A 16 -22.09 -5.50 -5.57
N GLN A 17 -22.69 -6.54 -6.12
CA GLN A 17 -22.76 -7.85 -5.49
C GLN A 17 -21.47 -8.61 -5.79
N THR A 18 -20.83 -9.15 -4.74
CA THR A 18 -19.63 -9.98 -4.84
C THR A 18 -19.87 -11.34 -4.19
N ASP A 19 -18.97 -12.27 -4.34
CA ASP A 19 -19.05 -13.59 -3.72
C ASP A 19 -19.10 -13.53 -2.17
N HIS A 20 -18.66 -12.39 -1.60
CA HIS A 20 -18.64 -12.13 -0.15
C HIS A 20 -19.77 -11.18 0.30
N GLY A 21 -20.77 -10.91 -0.53
CA GLY A 21 -21.87 -9.98 -0.25
C GLY A 21 -21.78 -8.68 -1.03
N TYR A 22 -22.36 -7.60 -0.49
CA TYR A 22 -22.34 -6.30 -1.16
C TYR A 22 -21.06 -5.53 -0.87
N ALA A 23 -20.51 -4.91 -1.91
CA ALA A 23 -19.36 -4.03 -1.83
C ALA A 23 -19.64 -2.69 -2.51
N VAL A 24 -19.00 -1.62 -2.07
CA VAL A 24 -19.05 -0.31 -2.69
C VAL A 24 -17.91 -0.17 -3.68
N ARG A 25 -18.22 0.05 -4.96
CA ARG A 25 -17.22 0.39 -5.99
C ARG A 25 -16.84 1.87 -5.89
N TYR A 26 -15.54 2.16 -5.87
CA TYR A 26 -15.07 3.54 -5.81
C TYR A 26 -15.43 4.31 -7.07
N ALA A 27 -15.95 5.53 -6.90
CA ALA A 27 -16.36 6.44 -7.96
C ALA A 27 -15.13 7.01 -8.70
N LEU A 28 -15.16 7.08 -10.04
CA LEU A 28 -14.09 7.74 -10.80
C LEU A 28 -14.01 9.24 -10.47
N ALA A 29 -15.15 9.92 -10.28
CA ALA A 29 -15.19 11.32 -9.87
C ALA A 29 -14.87 11.57 -8.40
N GLY A 30 -14.74 10.51 -7.58
CA GLY A 30 -14.22 10.60 -6.22
C GLY A 30 -12.71 10.79 -6.13
N ILE A 31 -12.01 10.59 -7.24
CA ILE A 31 -10.56 10.81 -7.38
C ILE A 31 -10.30 12.31 -7.52
N ARG A 32 -9.31 12.82 -6.79
CA ARG A 32 -8.97 14.25 -6.82
C ARG A 32 -8.66 14.72 -8.24
N ASN A 33 -9.15 15.90 -8.60
CA ASN A 33 -9.01 16.53 -9.91
C ASN A 33 -9.75 15.84 -11.07
N VAL A 34 -10.52 14.81 -10.82
CA VAL A 34 -11.31 14.10 -11.83
C VAL A 34 -12.75 14.62 -11.81
N GLY A 35 -13.18 15.19 -12.95
CA GLY A 35 -14.51 15.82 -13.06
C GLY A 35 -15.63 14.81 -13.33
N GLU A 36 -16.78 14.98 -12.66
CA GLU A 36 -17.92 14.06 -12.76
C GLU A 36 -18.45 13.93 -14.19
N LYS A 37 -18.70 15.05 -14.88
CA LYS A 37 -19.20 15.04 -16.26
C LYS A 37 -18.29 14.31 -17.26
N ALA A 38 -16.97 14.41 -17.04
CA ALA A 38 -16.00 13.71 -17.85
C ALA A 38 -16.10 12.19 -17.65
N MET A 39 -16.27 11.75 -16.42
CA MET A 39 -16.41 10.33 -16.08
C MET A 39 -17.77 9.76 -16.49
N GLU A 40 -18.85 10.55 -16.45
CA GLU A 40 -20.15 10.18 -17.03
C GLU A 40 -20.04 9.92 -18.54
N ALA A 41 -19.29 10.77 -19.27
CA ALA A 41 -19.09 10.60 -20.70
C ALA A 41 -18.29 9.33 -21.03
N ILE A 42 -17.26 9.01 -20.24
CA ILE A 42 -16.47 7.77 -20.41
C ILE A 42 -17.33 6.54 -20.07
N ALA A 43 -18.10 6.58 -19.00
CA ALA A 43 -19.00 5.49 -18.63
C ALA A 43 -20.08 5.25 -19.71
N ALA A 44 -20.60 6.32 -20.32
CA ALA A 44 -21.54 6.22 -21.44
C ALA A 44 -20.91 5.57 -22.68
N GLN A 45 -19.65 5.89 -23.02
CA GLN A 45 -18.92 5.23 -24.10
C GLN A 45 -18.72 3.74 -23.85
N ARG A 46 -18.40 3.36 -22.62
CA ARG A 46 -18.31 1.95 -22.22
C ARG A 46 -19.66 1.25 -22.35
N GLN A 47 -20.75 1.88 -21.94
CA GLN A 47 -22.11 1.30 -22.07
C GLN A 47 -22.53 1.11 -23.52
N ALA A 48 -22.18 2.04 -24.39
CA ALA A 48 -22.53 1.98 -25.81
C ALA A 48 -21.69 0.98 -26.61
N GLY A 49 -20.38 0.90 -26.32
CA GLY A 49 -19.43 0.12 -27.12
C GLY A 49 -18.80 -1.09 -26.41
N GLY A 50 -19.31 -1.46 -25.22
CA GLY A 50 -18.72 -2.52 -24.39
C GLY A 50 -17.49 -2.08 -23.61
N ALA A 51 -16.97 -2.98 -22.79
CA ALA A 51 -15.74 -2.76 -22.03
C ALA A 51 -14.58 -2.38 -22.93
N PHE A 52 -13.67 -1.56 -22.41
CA PHE A 52 -12.44 -1.22 -23.13
C PHE A 52 -11.51 -2.44 -23.11
N ALA A 53 -11.04 -2.84 -24.29
CA ALA A 53 -10.23 -4.04 -24.47
C ALA A 53 -8.73 -3.78 -24.15
N SER A 54 -8.27 -2.53 -24.34
CA SER A 54 -6.88 -2.12 -24.10
C SER A 54 -6.81 -0.63 -23.79
N ILE A 55 -5.61 -0.17 -23.38
CA ILE A 55 -5.33 1.27 -23.23
C ILE A 55 -5.52 2.00 -24.57
N LYS A 56 -5.10 1.42 -25.69
CA LYS A 56 -5.30 1.99 -27.03
C LYS A 56 -6.78 2.17 -27.33
N ASP A 57 -7.60 1.11 -27.19
CA ASP A 57 -9.05 1.16 -27.42
C ASP A 57 -9.75 2.22 -26.56
N LEU A 58 -9.36 2.35 -25.29
CA LEU A 58 -9.87 3.41 -24.43
C LEU A 58 -9.61 4.79 -25.02
N PHE A 59 -8.35 5.10 -25.34
CA PHE A 59 -7.97 6.44 -25.79
C PHE A 59 -8.52 6.77 -27.18
N GLU A 60 -8.64 5.80 -28.06
CA GLU A 60 -9.30 5.93 -29.37
C GLU A 60 -10.79 6.21 -29.25
N ARG A 61 -11.47 5.73 -28.20
CA ARG A 61 -12.90 5.91 -27.98
C ARG A 61 -13.27 7.10 -27.11
N LEU A 62 -12.29 7.80 -26.52
CA LEU A 62 -12.56 8.95 -25.65
C LEU A 62 -13.42 10.01 -26.35
N PRO A 63 -14.50 10.53 -25.68
CA PRO A 63 -15.23 11.68 -26.17
C PRO A 63 -14.37 12.95 -26.14
N GLN A 64 -14.68 13.88 -27.03
CA GLN A 64 -13.98 15.16 -27.08
C GLN A 64 -14.00 15.90 -25.74
N GLY A 65 -12.82 16.29 -25.23
CA GLY A 65 -12.69 17.05 -24.00
C GLY A 65 -13.09 16.30 -22.72
N SER A 66 -13.30 14.98 -22.83
CA SER A 66 -13.66 14.16 -21.67
C SER A 66 -12.51 13.90 -20.72
N MET A 67 -11.26 14.11 -21.16
CA MET A 67 -10.07 13.92 -20.34
C MET A 67 -9.03 14.98 -20.63
N ASN A 68 -8.35 15.43 -19.59
CA ASN A 68 -7.13 16.24 -19.70
C ASN A 68 -6.00 15.49 -18.99
N ARG A 69 -4.76 15.95 -19.20
CA ARG A 69 -3.58 15.32 -18.61
C ARG A 69 -3.69 15.14 -17.10
N ARG A 70 -4.16 16.14 -16.36
CA ARG A 70 -4.27 16.09 -14.90
C ARG A 70 -5.28 15.06 -14.43
N GLN A 71 -6.38 14.90 -15.15
CA GLN A 71 -7.39 13.86 -14.88
C GLN A 71 -6.82 12.47 -15.19
N LEU A 72 -6.10 12.32 -16.31
CA LEU A 72 -5.43 11.08 -16.68
C LEU A 72 -4.42 10.66 -15.61
N GLU A 73 -3.53 11.57 -15.20
CA GLU A 73 -2.56 11.33 -14.13
C GLU A 73 -3.24 10.91 -12.81
N GLY A 74 -4.35 11.58 -12.44
CA GLY A 74 -5.14 11.21 -11.26
C GLY A 74 -5.72 9.80 -11.34
N LEU A 75 -6.30 9.43 -12.49
CA LEU A 75 -6.85 8.09 -12.74
C LEU A 75 -5.76 7.00 -12.72
N ILE A 76 -4.59 7.27 -13.33
CA ILE A 76 -3.43 6.37 -13.29
C ILE A 76 -2.96 6.17 -11.85
N CYS A 77 -2.74 7.25 -11.11
CA CYS A 77 -2.29 7.20 -9.72
C CYS A 77 -3.27 6.43 -8.82
N ALA A 78 -4.57 6.54 -9.11
CA ALA A 78 -5.62 5.83 -8.40
C ALA A 78 -5.77 4.35 -8.82
N GLY A 79 -5.08 3.91 -9.88
CA GLY A 79 -5.15 2.53 -10.37
C GLY A 79 -6.41 2.22 -11.19
N ALA A 80 -7.08 3.24 -11.74
CA ALA A 80 -8.29 3.05 -12.53
C ALA A 80 -8.06 2.25 -13.82
N PHE A 81 -6.83 2.10 -14.25
CA PHE A 81 -6.43 1.36 -15.46
C PHE A 81 -5.75 0.03 -15.16
N ASP A 82 -5.59 -0.38 -13.90
CA ASP A 82 -4.85 -1.60 -13.52
C ASP A 82 -5.39 -2.88 -14.19
N GLY A 83 -6.68 -2.91 -14.55
CA GLY A 83 -7.30 -4.00 -15.30
C GLY A 83 -6.90 -4.05 -16.79
N LEU A 84 -6.34 -2.97 -17.34
CA LEU A 84 -5.88 -2.86 -18.72
C LEU A 84 -4.35 -2.87 -18.81
N GLU A 85 -3.68 -2.17 -17.90
CA GLU A 85 -2.23 -2.07 -17.78
C GLU A 85 -1.88 -1.89 -16.30
N PRO A 86 -1.26 -2.89 -15.66
CA PRO A 86 -0.94 -2.84 -14.22
C PRO A 86 0.26 -1.95 -13.90
N ASP A 87 1.12 -1.64 -14.89
CA ASP A 87 2.27 -0.75 -14.66
C ASP A 87 1.84 0.72 -14.72
N ARG A 88 1.45 1.25 -13.57
CA ARG A 88 1.07 2.66 -13.42
C ARG A 88 2.22 3.62 -13.73
N GLY A 89 3.48 3.23 -13.45
CA GLY A 89 4.67 4.03 -13.75
C GLY A 89 4.85 4.21 -15.26
N LEU A 90 4.66 3.12 -16.01
CA LEU A 90 4.69 3.13 -17.47
C LEU A 90 3.62 4.06 -18.03
N LEU A 91 2.35 3.93 -17.60
CA LEU A 91 1.26 4.79 -18.07
C LEU A 91 1.51 6.27 -17.71
N TYR A 92 1.97 6.55 -16.50
CA TYR A 92 2.23 7.91 -16.03
C TYR A 92 3.32 8.61 -16.86
N ALA A 93 4.40 7.91 -17.15
CA ALA A 93 5.49 8.42 -17.99
C ALA A 93 5.05 8.70 -19.44
N ASN A 94 4.04 7.97 -19.93
CA ASN A 94 3.51 8.10 -21.29
C ASN A 94 2.22 8.94 -21.38
N ALA A 95 1.84 9.67 -20.34
CA ALA A 95 0.58 10.41 -20.30
C ALA A 95 0.40 11.38 -21.50
N ASP A 96 1.46 12.07 -21.94
CA ASP A 96 1.42 12.96 -23.10
C ASP A 96 1.18 12.20 -24.41
N LEU A 97 1.81 11.04 -24.57
CA LEU A 97 1.61 10.18 -25.73
C LEU A 97 0.16 9.67 -25.79
N LEU A 98 -0.38 9.23 -24.66
CA LEU A 98 -1.77 8.76 -24.55
C LEU A 98 -2.77 9.89 -24.90
N MET A 99 -2.52 11.11 -24.43
CA MET A 99 -3.35 12.25 -24.80
C MET A 99 -3.24 12.59 -26.31
N ALA A 100 -2.06 12.46 -26.89
CA ALA A 100 -1.86 12.68 -28.33
C ALA A 100 -2.61 11.63 -29.18
N VAL A 101 -2.68 10.37 -28.73
CA VAL A 101 -3.47 9.31 -29.37
C VAL A 101 -4.97 9.66 -29.36
N ALA A 102 -5.52 10.10 -28.20
CA ALA A 102 -6.89 10.53 -28.10
C ALA A 102 -7.21 11.69 -29.05
N ASP A 103 -6.32 12.69 -29.11
CA ASP A 103 -6.47 13.85 -30.00
C ASP A 103 -6.39 13.46 -31.49
N ALA A 104 -5.54 12.52 -31.86
CA ALA A 104 -5.40 12.03 -33.22
C ALA A 104 -6.67 11.26 -33.65
N ALA A 105 -7.12 10.30 -32.86
CA ALA A 105 -8.33 9.53 -33.09
C ALA A 105 -9.57 10.42 -33.21
N MET A 106 -9.63 11.50 -32.42
CA MET A 106 -10.70 12.45 -32.49
C MET A 106 -10.69 13.26 -33.80
N ARG A 107 -9.53 13.73 -34.26
CA ARG A 107 -9.39 14.44 -35.53
C ARG A 107 -9.82 13.57 -36.70
N GLU A 108 -9.43 12.31 -36.69
CA GLU A 108 -9.79 11.34 -37.70
C GLU A 108 -11.31 11.12 -37.75
N ARG A 109 -11.96 10.92 -36.63
CA ARG A 109 -13.43 10.81 -36.53
C ARG A 109 -14.16 12.09 -36.97
N SER A 110 -13.62 13.27 -36.71
CA SER A 110 -14.24 14.55 -37.05
C SER A 110 -14.03 14.96 -38.51
N SER A 111 -12.94 14.52 -39.14
CA SER A 111 -12.61 14.88 -40.53
C SER A 111 -13.49 14.14 -41.57
N GLY A 112 -14.14 13.05 -41.21
CA GLY A 112 -14.95 12.25 -42.13
C GLY A 112 -14.19 11.66 -43.32
N GLN A 113 -12.86 11.84 -43.40
CA GLN A 113 -12.05 11.47 -44.56
C GLN A 113 -11.74 9.96 -44.67
N ALA A 114 -11.93 9.20 -43.59
CA ALA A 114 -11.69 7.75 -43.58
C ALA A 114 -12.66 6.98 -44.52
N ALA A 115 -13.79 7.57 -44.93
CA ALA A 115 -14.80 6.91 -45.75
C ALA A 115 -14.61 7.08 -47.27
N LEU A 116 -13.70 7.96 -47.74
CA LEU A 116 -13.63 8.30 -49.18
C LEU A 116 -12.52 7.60 -49.96
N PHE A 117 -11.50 7.13 -49.26
CA PHE A 117 -10.44 6.32 -49.89
C PHE A 117 -10.41 5.01 -49.12
N GLY A 118 -10.98 3.94 -49.76
CA GLY A 118 -10.89 2.57 -49.27
C GLY A 118 -9.43 2.08 -49.16
N GLY A 119 -8.63 2.80 -48.43
CA GLY A 119 -7.29 2.41 -48.02
C GLY A 119 -7.41 1.45 -46.86
N GLU A 120 -6.81 0.29 -47.03
CA GLU A 120 -6.48 -0.64 -45.98
C GLU A 120 -6.17 0.18 -44.71
N THR A 121 -6.93 -0.06 -43.65
CA THR A 121 -6.67 0.46 -42.32
C THR A 121 -5.17 0.45 -42.11
N ALA A 122 -4.58 1.61 -41.83
CA ALA A 122 -3.20 1.71 -41.39
C ALA A 122 -3.06 0.61 -40.34
N ALA A 123 -2.26 -0.38 -40.71
CA ALA A 123 -2.06 -1.59 -39.94
C ALA A 123 -1.90 -1.19 -38.49
N GLU A 124 -2.53 -1.93 -37.59
CA GLU A 124 -2.39 -1.88 -36.14
C GLU A 124 -0.96 -1.56 -35.74
N GLU A 125 -0.58 -0.27 -35.81
CA GLU A 125 0.63 0.15 -35.12
C GLU A 125 0.29 0.04 -33.65
N ASP A 126 0.76 -1.03 -33.06
CA ASP A 126 0.72 -1.25 -31.62
C ASP A 126 1.19 0.03 -30.93
N LEU A 127 0.36 0.57 -30.03
CA LEU A 127 0.73 1.69 -29.21
C LEU A 127 2.02 1.34 -28.43
N ARG A 128 3.15 1.84 -28.91
CA ARG A 128 4.45 1.57 -28.29
C ARG A 128 4.68 2.60 -27.18
N LEU A 129 4.41 2.20 -25.95
CA LEU A 129 4.75 2.99 -24.78
C LEU A 129 6.28 3.01 -24.61
N GLN A 130 6.82 4.16 -24.26
CA GLN A 130 8.23 4.30 -23.90
C GLN A 130 8.46 3.63 -22.55
N SER A 131 9.50 2.80 -22.45
CA SER A 131 9.87 2.12 -21.22
C SER A 131 10.13 3.14 -20.10
N ALA A 132 9.59 2.87 -18.93
CA ALA A 132 9.77 3.67 -17.73
C ALA A 132 10.01 2.75 -16.52
N PRO A 133 10.71 3.23 -15.48
CA PRO A 133 10.86 2.47 -14.25
C PRO A 133 9.48 2.20 -13.61
N ALA A 134 9.23 0.96 -13.23
CA ALA A 134 8.05 0.63 -12.45
C ALA A 134 8.08 1.35 -11.09
N TRP A 135 6.93 1.82 -10.63
CA TRP A 135 6.86 2.46 -9.31
C TRP A 135 7.10 1.45 -8.21
N SER A 136 7.94 1.82 -7.26
CA SER A 136 8.05 1.11 -6.00
C SER A 136 6.71 1.13 -5.25
N ARG A 137 6.52 0.21 -4.31
CA ARG A 137 5.32 0.19 -3.46
C ARG A 137 5.13 1.51 -2.70
N ALA A 138 6.22 2.10 -2.20
CA ALA A 138 6.19 3.37 -1.48
C ALA A 138 5.71 4.53 -2.38
N GLU A 139 6.22 4.60 -3.63
CA GLU A 139 5.77 5.60 -4.60
C GLU A 139 4.30 5.41 -4.96
N ARG A 140 3.85 4.18 -5.20
CA ARG A 140 2.44 3.86 -5.47
C ARG A 140 1.54 4.32 -4.33
N MET A 141 1.88 4.00 -3.09
CA MET A 141 1.12 4.43 -1.90
C MET A 141 1.11 5.96 -1.74
N ALA A 142 2.24 6.64 -1.98
CA ALA A 142 2.29 8.11 -1.93
C ALA A 142 1.38 8.74 -2.97
N LYS A 143 1.36 8.21 -4.21
CA LYS A 143 0.48 8.65 -5.28
C LYS A 143 -1.00 8.38 -4.98
N GLU A 144 -1.34 7.25 -4.41
CA GLU A 144 -2.70 6.96 -3.95
C GLU A 144 -3.16 7.97 -2.90
N ARG A 145 -2.36 8.20 -1.86
CA ARG A 145 -2.67 9.17 -0.82
C ARG A 145 -2.88 10.58 -1.37
N GLU A 146 -2.05 11.02 -2.33
CA GLU A 146 -2.20 12.32 -2.98
C GLU A 146 -3.56 12.45 -3.68
N ASN A 147 -4.06 11.38 -4.32
CA ASN A 147 -5.26 11.37 -5.14
C ASN A 147 -6.55 11.01 -4.40
N PHE A 148 -6.48 10.12 -3.40
CA PHE A 148 -7.63 9.75 -2.57
C PHE A 148 -7.72 10.51 -1.25
N GLY A 149 -6.59 10.97 -0.72
CA GLY A 149 -6.48 11.48 0.65
C GLY A 149 -6.28 10.39 1.70
N PHE A 150 -6.26 9.11 1.29
CA PHE A 150 -5.97 7.94 2.13
C PHE A 150 -5.26 6.86 1.31
N TYR A 151 -4.76 5.81 1.98
CA TYR A 151 -4.10 4.67 1.33
C TYR A 151 -5.16 3.65 0.93
N PHE A 152 -5.24 3.31 -0.35
CA PHE A 152 -6.26 2.42 -0.88
C PHE A 152 -5.78 0.95 -0.98
N SER A 153 -4.66 0.72 -1.67
CA SER A 153 -4.18 -0.64 -1.96
C SER A 153 -3.47 -1.28 -0.78
N ALA A 154 -2.73 -0.50 -0.01
CA ALA A 154 -1.99 -0.96 1.15
C ALA A 154 -1.71 0.19 2.12
N HIS A 155 -1.77 -0.09 3.43
CA HIS A 155 -1.39 0.88 4.45
C HIS A 155 0.11 0.77 4.76
N PRO A 156 0.86 1.90 4.96
CA PRO A 156 2.31 1.85 5.25
C PRO A 156 2.69 0.96 6.42
N VAL A 157 1.85 0.84 7.42
CA VAL A 157 2.06 -0.05 8.57
C VAL A 157 2.11 -1.53 8.18
N GLN A 158 1.48 -1.92 7.07
CA GLN A 158 1.41 -3.33 6.66
C GLN A 158 2.78 -3.93 6.33
N GLN A 159 3.75 -3.12 5.87
CA GLN A 159 5.12 -3.58 5.68
C GLN A 159 5.80 -4.05 6.99
N TYR A 160 5.27 -3.59 8.13
CA TYR A 160 5.76 -3.95 9.47
C TYR A 160 4.84 -4.94 10.20
N ARG A 161 3.87 -5.56 9.50
CA ARG A 161 2.83 -6.42 10.11
C ARG A 161 3.43 -7.47 11.03
N ASP A 162 4.47 -8.17 10.57
CA ASP A 162 5.07 -9.26 11.33
C ASP A 162 5.82 -8.76 12.56
N VAL A 163 6.55 -7.66 12.42
CA VAL A 163 7.23 -6.99 13.54
C VAL A 163 6.23 -6.43 14.55
N ALA A 164 5.15 -5.81 14.08
CA ALA A 164 4.08 -5.29 14.91
C ALA A 164 3.38 -6.41 15.69
N SER A 165 3.03 -7.51 15.01
CA SER A 165 2.44 -8.70 15.61
C SER A 165 3.35 -9.34 16.65
N ALA A 166 4.66 -9.46 16.35
CA ALA A 166 5.68 -9.97 17.29
C ALA A 166 5.77 -9.15 18.59
N ASN A 167 5.46 -7.86 18.51
CA ASN A 167 5.41 -6.97 19.66
C ASN A 167 4.00 -6.86 20.30
N GLY A 168 3.05 -7.70 19.89
CA GLY A 168 1.70 -7.73 20.44
C GLY A 168 0.83 -6.56 20.00
N ALA A 169 1.15 -5.91 18.87
CA ALA A 169 0.37 -4.79 18.37
C ALA A 169 -1.02 -5.25 17.89
N ARG A 170 -2.00 -4.44 18.23
CA ARG A 170 -3.41 -4.60 17.82
C ARG A 170 -3.81 -3.45 16.91
N THR A 171 -4.77 -3.69 16.01
CA THR A 171 -5.36 -2.63 15.20
C THR A 171 -6.34 -1.80 16.01
N TYR A 172 -6.59 -0.57 15.56
CA TYR A 172 -7.56 0.33 16.17
C TYR A 172 -8.95 -0.32 16.28
N GLN A 173 -9.44 -0.89 15.17
CA GLN A 173 -10.73 -1.56 15.15
C GLN A 173 -10.78 -2.72 16.16
N SER A 174 -9.76 -3.55 16.23
CA SER A 174 -9.70 -4.68 17.18
C SER A 174 -9.71 -4.22 18.64
N LEU A 175 -9.17 -3.04 18.94
CA LEU A 175 -9.24 -2.45 20.28
C LEU A 175 -10.64 -1.92 20.58
N MET A 176 -11.29 -1.30 19.60
CA MET A 176 -12.67 -0.78 19.76
C MET A 176 -13.69 -1.91 19.91
N GLU A 177 -13.55 -2.98 19.12
CA GLU A 177 -14.42 -4.18 19.21
C GLU A 177 -14.27 -4.94 20.53
N ALA A 178 -13.07 -4.93 21.12
CA ALA A 178 -12.86 -5.52 22.45
C ALA A 178 -13.53 -4.76 23.58
N GLY A 179 -13.97 -3.51 23.33
CA GLY A 179 -14.64 -2.67 24.29
C GLY A 179 -13.74 -2.14 25.41
N ALA A 180 -14.37 -1.60 26.44
CA ALA A 180 -13.67 -1.06 27.59
C ALA A 180 -12.92 -2.15 28.35
N PRO A 181 -11.65 -1.92 28.73
CA PRO A 181 -10.90 -2.88 29.53
C PRO A 181 -11.51 -3.01 30.94
N PRO A 182 -11.31 -4.15 31.62
CA PRO A 182 -11.78 -4.33 32.99
C PRO A 182 -11.30 -3.20 33.89
N GLY A 183 -12.23 -2.57 34.63
CA GLY A 183 -11.93 -1.41 35.48
C GLY A 183 -11.81 -0.08 34.72
N GLY A 184 -12.18 -0.02 33.44
CA GLY A 184 -12.21 1.20 32.61
C GLY A 184 -10.86 1.71 32.16
N ARG A 185 -9.75 1.06 32.56
CA ARG A 185 -8.38 1.42 32.17
C ARG A 185 -7.57 0.21 31.76
N GLY A 186 -6.73 0.41 30.74
CA GLY A 186 -5.85 -0.64 30.24
C GLY A 186 -4.72 -0.09 29.42
N THR A 187 -3.80 -0.97 29.01
CA THR A 187 -2.70 -0.64 28.10
C THR A 187 -2.75 -1.55 26.89
N ALA A 188 -2.38 -1.01 25.73
CA ALA A 188 -2.24 -1.78 24.51
C ALA A 188 -1.03 -1.32 23.71
N VAL A 189 -0.57 -2.18 22.81
CA VAL A 189 0.42 -1.82 21.80
C VAL A 189 -0.30 -1.69 20.47
N MET A 190 0.04 -0.66 19.70
CA MET A 190 -0.51 -0.39 18.38
C MET A 190 0.62 -0.11 17.39
N ALA A 191 0.40 -0.44 16.14
CA ALA A 191 1.26 -0.03 15.04
C ALA A 191 0.49 0.97 14.19
N ALA A 192 0.99 2.19 14.05
CA ALA A 192 0.27 3.27 13.38
C ALA A 192 1.20 4.22 12.63
N LEU A 193 0.68 4.81 11.55
CA LEU A 193 1.29 5.91 10.82
C LEU A 193 0.89 7.23 11.48
N VAL A 194 1.82 8.16 11.62
CA VAL A 194 1.52 9.54 12.04
C VAL A 194 1.03 10.32 10.83
N GLU A 195 -0.25 10.75 10.86
CA GLU A 195 -0.87 11.53 9.78
C GLU A 195 -0.69 13.03 9.98
N GLY A 196 -0.72 13.46 11.23
CA GLY A 196 -0.59 14.86 11.58
C GLY A 196 -0.40 15.06 13.08
N ILE A 197 0.07 16.25 13.44
CA ILE A 197 0.27 16.63 14.83
C ILE A 197 -0.25 18.03 15.10
N THR A 198 -0.75 18.24 16.30
CA THR A 198 -1.13 19.57 16.83
C THR A 198 -0.55 19.71 18.22
N LYS A 199 0.23 20.78 18.44
CA LYS A 199 0.71 21.13 19.78
C LYS A 199 -0.36 21.90 20.54
N ALA A 200 -0.52 21.60 21.80
CA ALA A 200 -1.42 22.31 22.69
C ALA A 200 -0.77 22.48 24.07
N ARG A 201 -1.34 23.39 24.86
CA ARG A 201 -0.92 23.61 26.24
C ARG A 201 -1.94 23.05 27.21
N THR A 202 -1.46 22.41 28.24
CA THR A 202 -2.28 21.99 29.36
C THR A 202 -2.69 23.20 30.21
N ARG A 203 -3.75 23.07 31.03
CA ARG A 203 -4.15 24.11 31.97
C ARG A 203 -3.05 24.48 32.99
N LYS A 204 -2.09 23.59 33.21
CA LYS A 204 -0.95 23.79 34.13
C LYS A 204 0.28 24.36 33.42
N GLY A 205 0.19 24.76 32.12
CA GLY A 205 1.26 25.39 31.36
C GLY A 205 2.21 24.42 30.63
N GLY A 206 2.10 23.11 30.85
CA GLY A 206 2.91 22.13 30.13
C GLY A 206 2.48 21.99 28.66
N THR A 207 3.36 21.54 27.81
CA THR A 207 3.07 21.27 26.39
C THR A 207 2.73 19.78 26.20
N PHE A 208 1.73 19.50 25.40
CA PHE A 208 1.40 18.15 24.94
C PHE A 208 1.14 18.13 23.44
N VAL A 209 1.22 16.96 22.83
CA VAL A 209 0.89 16.74 21.42
C VAL A 209 -0.43 15.99 21.33
N ARG A 210 -1.31 16.44 20.46
CA ARG A 210 -2.39 15.64 19.90
C ARG A 210 -1.94 15.19 18.53
N ALA A 211 -1.85 13.89 18.34
CA ALA A 211 -1.45 13.30 17.06
C ALA A 211 -2.63 12.52 16.46
N ASP A 212 -2.79 12.67 15.16
CA ASP A 212 -3.71 11.90 14.34
C ASP A 212 -2.93 10.76 13.71
N PHE A 213 -3.48 9.57 13.82
CA PHE A 213 -2.87 8.33 13.38
C PHE A 213 -3.79 7.57 12.45
N SER A 214 -3.20 6.69 11.66
CA SER A 214 -3.93 5.67 10.91
C SER A 214 -3.24 4.31 11.01
N ASP A 215 -4.04 3.26 10.92
CA ASP A 215 -3.59 1.90 10.69
C ASP A 215 -4.39 1.25 9.56
N SER A 216 -4.19 -0.03 9.28
CA SER A 216 -4.92 -0.75 8.22
C SER A 216 -6.43 -0.86 8.46
N SER A 217 -6.91 -0.54 9.65
CA SER A 217 -8.32 -0.66 10.05
C SER A 217 -9.06 0.67 10.17
N GLY A 218 -8.34 1.80 10.28
CA GLY A 218 -8.97 3.11 10.38
C GLY A 218 -8.05 4.21 10.91
N GLN A 219 -8.67 5.36 11.15
CA GLN A 219 -8.01 6.56 11.68
C GLN A 219 -8.43 6.79 13.13
N PHE A 220 -7.53 7.33 13.93
CA PHE A 220 -7.78 7.67 15.32
C PHE A 220 -6.89 8.82 15.78
N SER A 221 -7.27 9.48 16.87
CA SER A 221 -6.45 10.51 17.50
C SER A 221 -6.05 10.07 18.90
N ALA A 222 -4.83 10.41 19.31
CA ALA A 222 -4.38 10.19 20.68
C ALA A 222 -3.58 11.40 21.19
N ALA A 223 -3.64 11.63 22.50
CA ALA A 223 -2.84 12.65 23.17
C ALA A 223 -1.53 12.04 23.70
N CYS A 224 -0.45 12.80 23.64
CA CYS A 224 0.82 12.46 24.25
C CYS A 224 1.25 13.58 25.21
N PHE A 225 1.32 13.27 26.50
CA PHE A 225 1.71 14.18 27.57
C PHE A 225 3.18 13.97 27.99
N GLU A 226 3.88 13.02 27.40
CA GLU A 226 5.27 12.72 27.70
C GLU A 226 6.17 13.78 27.06
N GLU A 227 6.70 14.70 27.85
CA GLU A 227 7.51 15.84 27.37
C GLU A 227 8.71 15.41 26.52
N ALA A 228 9.31 14.26 26.83
CA ALA A 228 10.44 13.71 26.07
C ALA A 228 10.05 13.27 24.63
N LEU A 229 8.78 12.98 24.39
CA LEU A 229 8.29 12.57 23.06
C LEU A 229 7.82 13.76 22.21
N VAL A 230 7.53 14.92 22.80
CA VAL A 230 7.02 16.09 22.06
C VAL A 230 7.93 16.48 20.87
N PRO A 231 9.25 16.66 21.02
CA PRO A 231 10.12 16.99 19.90
C PRO A 231 10.21 15.88 18.85
N GLN A 232 10.09 14.61 19.29
CA GLN A 232 10.11 13.46 18.38
C GLN A 232 8.85 13.42 17.53
N PHE A 233 7.68 13.68 18.10
CA PHE A 233 6.42 13.75 17.35
C PHE A 233 6.43 14.85 16.30
N GLU A 234 7.11 15.97 16.53
CA GLU A 234 7.26 17.02 15.51
C GLU A 234 7.97 16.53 14.26
N ARG A 235 9.06 15.78 14.44
CA ARG A 235 9.79 15.18 13.35
C ARG A 235 8.95 14.08 12.67
N TRP A 236 8.41 13.15 13.44
CA TRP A 236 7.62 12.04 12.90
C TRP A 236 6.36 12.49 12.14
N GLY A 237 5.72 13.58 12.58
CA GLY A 237 4.58 14.16 11.88
C GLY A 237 4.93 14.79 10.54
N GLN A 238 6.16 15.35 10.40
CA GLN A 238 6.65 15.89 9.13
C GLN A 238 7.07 14.79 8.14
N GLU A 239 7.66 13.71 8.66
CA GLU A 239 8.18 12.59 7.88
C GLU A 239 7.11 11.57 7.51
N GLY A 240 5.95 11.55 8.19
CA GLY A 240 4.93 10.51 8.03
C GLY A 240 5.45 9.15 8.52
N GLU A 241 6.00 9.10 9.74
CA GLU A 241 6.67 7.94 10.29
C GLU A 241 5.68 6.88 10.79
N CYS A 242 6.01 5.60 10.58
CA CYS A 242 5.29 4.47 11.16
C CYS A 242 5.84 4.15 12.55
N LEU A 243 4.98 4.16 13.56
CA LEU A 243 5.37 4.00 14.96
C LEU A 243 4.76 2.75 15.60
N LEU A 244 5.53 2.12 16.46
CA LEU A 244 5.03 1.21 17.48
C LEU A 244 4.69 2.04 18.73
N LEU A 245 3.41 2.12 19.04
CA LEU A 245 2.86 2.93 20.13
C LEU A 245 2.54 2.05 21.33
N THR A 246 2.86 2.50 22.53
CA THR A 246 2.26 2.01 23.76
C THR A 246 1.20 3.01 24.17
N VAL A 247 -0.05 2.59 24.19
CA VAL A 247 -1.19 3.45 24.53
C VAL A 247 -1.86 3.02 25.82
N GLU A 248 -2.32 3.98 26.59
CA GLU A 248 -3.25 3.80 27.68
C GLU A 248 -4.67 4.05 27.17
N LEU A 249 -5.58 3.13 27.44
CA LEU A 249 -7.00 3.25 27.16
C LEU A 249 -7.70 3.69 28.45
N ASP A 250 -8.50 4.74 28.37
CA ASP A 250 -9.35 5.23 29.47
C ASP A 250 -10.79 5.33 28.98
N ALA A 251 -11.65 4.47 29.50
CA ALA A 251 -13.07 4.39 29.17
C ALA A 251 -13.92 4.65 30.43
N PRO A 252 -14.07 5.91 30.83
CA PRO A 252 -14.85 6.25 32.00
C PRO A 252 -16.35 5.97 31.83
N ASN A 253 -16.82 5.97 30.58
CA ASN A 253 -18.18 5.62 30.20
C ASN A 253 -18.15 4.43 29.25
N PRO A 254 -18.82 3.29 29.57
CA PRO A 254 -18.82 2.13 28.67
C PRO A 254 -19.54 2.36 27.34
N ASP A 255 -20.39 3.38 27.24
CA ASP A 255 -21.11 3.72 26.00
C ASP A 255 -20.32 4.63 25.06
N GLU A 256 -19.15 5.11 25.48
CA GLU A 256 -18.26 5.93 24.67
C GLU A 256 -16.99 5.15 24.28
N PRO A 257 -16.43 5.40 23.07
CA PRO A 257 -15.14 4.81 22.72
C PRO A 257 -14.04 5.24 23.70
N PRO A 258 -13.11 4.34 24.04
CA PRO A 258 -12.05 4.64 24.98
C PRO A 258 -11.15 5.77 24.43
N ARG A 259 -10.72 6.66 25.33
CA ARG A 259 -9.75 7.69 25.04
C ARG A 259 -8.35 7.06 25.01
N LEU A 260 -7.58 7.41 24.00
CA LEU A 260 -6.22 6.91 23.82
C LEU A 260 -5.21 7.97 24.29
N THR A 261 -4.27 7.54 25.11
CA THR A 261 -3.12 8.36 25.53
C THR A 261 -1.84 7.62 25.21
N VAL A 262 -0.95 8.25 24.43
CA VAL A 262 0.36 7.67 24.11
C VAL A 262 1.28 7.80 25.31
N ARG A 263 1.82 6.68 25.79
CA ARG A 263 2.81 6.58 26.88
C ARG A 263 4.21 6.26 26.36
N GLY A 264 4.32 5.71 25.17
CA GLY A 264 5.58 5.40 24.53
C GLY A 264 5.40 5.30 23.01
N ALA A 265 6.42 5.67 22.27
CA ALA A 265 6.46 5.56 20.83
C ALA A 265 7.89 5.24 20.35
N ARG A 266 8.00 4.38 19.35
CA ARG A 266 9.27 4.04 18.70
C ARG A 266 9.03 3.85 17.20
N PRO A 267 9.90 4.34 16.31
CA PRO A 267 9.83 4.06 14.88
C PRO A 267 9.81 2.55 14.60
N LEU A 268 8.83 2.09 13.81
CA LEU A 268 8.74 0.67 13.43
C LEU A 268 9.96 0.22 12.63
N ALA A 269 10.58 1.10 11.85
CA ALA A 269 11.83 0.82 11.17
C ALA A 269 12.96 0.46 12.15
N ALA A 270 13.09 1.21 13.26
CA ALA A 270 14.07 0.91 14.30
C ALA A 270 13.75 -0.38 15.06
N VAL A 271 12.45 -0.65 15.33
CA VAL A 271 12.02 -1.90 15.96
C VAL A 271 12.29 -3.08 15.03
N SER A 272 12.04 -2.95 13.73
CA SER A 272 12.31 -3.97 12.72
C SER A 272 13.81 -4.33 12.67
N GLY A 273 14.69 -3.34 12.65
CA GLY A 273 16.13 -3.58 12.69
C GLY A 273 16.63 -4.25 13.97
N ALA A 274 15.91 -4.10 15.09
CA ALA A 274 16.24 -4.72 16.38
C ALA A 274 15.56 -6.08 16.58
N THR A 275 14.52 -6.41 15.80
CA THR A 275 13.78 -7.68 15.90
C THR A 275 14.43 -8.72 15.00
N ALA A 276 14.97 -9.78 15.59
CA ALA A 276 15.51 -10.89 14.82
C ALA A 276 14.37 -11.65 14.16
N MET A 277 14.38 -11.71 12.83
CA MET A 277 13.36 -12.40 12.01
C MET A 277 13.98 -13.63 11.33
N GLN A 278 13.17 -14.63 11.04
CA GLN A 278 13.55 -15.77 10.22
C GLN A 278 12.64 -15.81 8.99
N LEU A 279 13.27 -15.80 7.82
CA LEU A 279 12.59 -16.07 6.56
C LEU A 279 12.71 -17.56 6.26
N THR A 280 11.58 -18.19 5.98
CA THR A 280 11.53 -19.57 5.48
C THR A 280 10.90 -19.59 4.10
N ALA A 281 11.45 -20.39 3.19
CA ALA A 281 10.91 -20.57 1.84
C ALA A 281 11.18 -21.97 1.34
N ASP A 282 10.29 -22.48 0.50
CA ASP A 282 10.47 -23.73 -0.24
C ASP A 282 11.03 -23.39 -1.61
N ILE A 283 12.14 -24.03 -1.98
CA ILE A 283 12.85 -23.76 -3.23
C ILE A 283 12.74 -24.99 -4.14
N ALA A 284 12.15 -24.79 -5.31
CA ALA A 284 11.90 -25.88 -6.27
C ALA A 284 13.03 -26.08 -7.28
N SER A 285 13.87 -25.06 -7.55
CA SER A 285 14.90 -25.13 -8.59
C SER A 285 16.18 -24.34 -8.20
N ILE A 286 17.25 -24.57 -8.97
CA ILE A 286 18.50 -23.81 -8.80
C ILE A 286 18.30 -22.36 -9.24
N GLU A 287 17.52 -22.12 -10.26
CA GLU A 287 17.16 -20.81 -10.77
C GLU A 287 16.47 -19.99 -9.67
N ALA A 288 15.48 -20.58 -8.99
CA ALA A 288 14.79 -19.95 -7.85
C ALA A 288 15.76 -19.64 -6.69
N LEU A 289 16.76 -20.47 -6.45
CA LEU A 289 17.79 -20.19 -5.44
C LEU A 289 18.70 -19.02 -5.83
N LEU A 290 19.01 -18.86 -7.11
CA LEU A 290 19.76 -17.71 -7.61
C LEU A 290 18.96 -16.41 -7.49
N GLU A 291 17.67 -16.44 -7.82
CA GLU A 291 16.77 -15.29 -7.65
C GLU A 291 16.64 -14.91 -6.17
N LEU A 292 16.48 -15.89 -5.27
CA LEU A 292 16.50 -15.65 -3.83
C LEU A 292 17.76 -14.89 -3.40
N ARG A 293 18.93 -15.30 -3.93
CA ARG A 293 20.19 -14.63 -3.62
C ARG A 293 20.20 -13.19 -4.10
N ILE A 294 19.78 -12.94 -5.35
CA ILE A 294 19.71 -11.60 -5.94
C ILE A 294 18.83 -10.69 -5.08
N GLU A 295 17.66 -11.16 -4.70
CA GLU A 295 16.72 -10.40 -3.87
C GLU A 295 17.27 -10.08 -2.47
N LEU A 296 17.99 -11.04 -1.86
CA LEU A 296 18.66 -10.83 -0.57
C LEU A 296 19.80 -9.81 -0.68
N ASP A 297 20.61 -9.87 -1.74
CA ASP A 297 21.71 -8.93 -1.98
C ASP A 297 21.16 -7.52 -2.22
N LEU A 298 20.11 -7.36 -3.03
CA LEU A 298 19.41 -6.09 -3.27
C LEU A 298 18.83 -5.50 -1.97
N ALA A 299 18.24 -6.33 -1.12
CA ALA A 299 17.71 -5.88 0.17
C ALA A 299 18.81 -5.37 1.10
N GLN A 300 20.02 -5.93 1.02
CA GLN A 300 21.17 -5.46 1.82
C GLN A 300 21.75 -4.16 1.27
N GLU A 301 21.84 -3.97 -0.06
CA GLU A 301 22.40 -2.77 -0.68
C GLU A 301 21.58 -1.51 -0.39
N HIS A 302 20.28 -1.64 -0.26
CA HIS A 302 19.37 -0.51 0.06
C HIS A 302 19.51 0.00 1.51
N GLN A 303 20.17 -0.75 2.37
CA GLN A 303 20.37 -0.40 3.78
C GLN A 303 21.81 0.08 4.02
N ARG A 304 22.03 1.38 4.01
CA ARG A 304 23.34 2.05 4.07
C ARG A 304 24.11 1.91 5.39
N SER A 305 23.60 1.26 6.45
CA SER A 305 24.33 1.10 7.72
C SER A 305 23.84 -0.08 8.56
N GLY A 306 24.68 -1.08 8.73
CA GLY A 306 24.53 -2.16 9.69
C GLY A 306 24.15 -3.51 9.07
N SER A 307 24.56 -4.61 9.72
CA SER A 307 24.06 -5.95 9.41
C SER A 307 22.67 -6.13 10.00
N GLY A 308 21.75 -6.75 9.26
CA GLY A 308 20.44 -7.15 9.75
C GLY A 308 20.57 -8.20 10.87
N SER A 309 19.49 -8.46 11.58
CA SER A 309 19.41 -9.50 12.62
C SER A 309 18.69 -10.75 12.16
N GLY A 310 18.35 -10.84 10.85
CA GLY A 310 17.56 -11.91 10.27
C GLY A 310 18.34 -13.16 9.90
N GLU A 311 17.66 -14.31 9.94
CA GLU A 311 18.15 -15.61 9.45
C GLU A 311 17.31 -16.07 8.26
N VAL A 312 17.95 -16.72 7.28
CA VAL A 312 17.25 -17.32 6.14
C VAL A 312 17.41 -18.84 6.19
N VAL A 313 16.31 -19.53 6.10
CA VAL A 313 16.22 -20.99 6.08
C VAL A 313 15.40 -21.41 4.87
N VAL A 314 15.99 -22.19 3.99
CA VAL A 314 15.30 -22.73 2.81
C VAL A 314 15.04 -24.22 2.96
N ARG A 315 13.93 -24.68 2.40
CA ARG A 315 13.60 -26.10 2.26
C ARG A 315 13.73 -26.47 0.80
N LEU A 316 14.51 -27.50 0.55
CA LEU A 316 14.78 -28.02 -0.80
C LEU A 316 14.09 -29.38 -0.93
N ALA A 317 13.33 -29.60 -1.99
CA ALA A 317 12.78 -30.91 -2.29
C ALA A 317 13.92 -31.85 -2.73
N LEU A 318 13.98 -33.04 -2.17
CA LEU A 318 14.92 -34.09 -2.56
C LEU A 318 14.20 -35.17 -3.35
N ALA A 319 14.96 -35.83 -4.28
CA ALA A 319 14.45 -36.92 -5.10
C ALA A 319 14.13 -38.14 -4.24
N ALA A 320 13.05 -38.33 -3.67
CA ALA A 320 12.49 -39.45 -2.92
C ALA A 320 11.69 -38.97 -1.68
N ASP A 321 10.72 -38.07 -1.93
CA ASP A 321 9.77 -37.57 -0.91
C ASP A 321 10.41 -36.97 0.37
N GLY A 322 11.70 -36.60 0.29
CA GLY A 322 12.42 -35.94 1.38
C GLY A 322 12.58 -34.45 1.16
N HIS A 323 12.74 -33.70 2.27
CA HIS A 323 13.13 -32.28 2.21
C HIS A 323 14.42 -32.06 3.00
N ALA A 324 15.34 -31.30 2.40
CA ALA A 324 16.50 -30.79 3.13
C ALA A 324 16.20 -29.37 3.61
N GLN A 325 16.47 -29.10 4.88
CA GLN A 325 16.40 -27.76 5.43
C GLN A 325 17.80 -27.19 5.52
N VAL A 326 18.06 -26.08 4.84
CA VAL A 326 19.36 -25.45 4.77
C VAL A 326 19.29 -24.03 5.36
N ARG A 327 20.11 -23.75 6.34
CA ARG A 327 20.28 -22.39 6.87
C ARG A 327 21.35 -21.68 6.05
N LEU A 328 20.96 -20.60 5.37
CA LEU A 328 21.89 -19.81 4.53
C LEU A 328 22.76 -18.85 5.34
N GLY A 329 22.48 -18.67 6.62
CA GLY A 329 23.23 -17.81 7.52
C GLY A 329 22.36 -16.79 8.23
N GLY A 330 23.01 -15.79 8.85
CA GLY A 330 22.38 -14.69 9.57
C GLY A 330 22.92 -13.34 9.12
N GLY A 331 22.33 -12.27 9.63
CA GLY A 331 22.76 -10.91 9.30
C GLY A 331 21.98 -10.30 8.11
N PHE A 332 20.89 -10.95 7.69
CA PHE A 332 20.05 -10.44 6.59
C PHE A 332 19.07 -9.38 7.08
N TRP A 333 18.81 -8.39 6.22
CA TRP A 333 17.68 -7.47 6.37
C TRP A 333 16.42 -8.10 5.82
N LEU A 334 15.53 -8.50 6.72
CA LEU A 334 14.29 -9.18 6.37
C LEU A 334 13.11 -8.28 6.72
N ASN A 335 12.22 -8.09 5.75
CA ASN A 335 10.97 -7.34 5.91
C ASN A 335 9.84 -7.97 5.07
N GLY A 336 8.61 -7.52 5.28
CA GLY A 336 7.44 -8.03 4.57
C GLY A 336 7.52 -7.78 3.05
N GLU A 337 8.11 -6.69 2.61
CA GLU A 337 8.27 -6.37 1.17
C GLU A 337 9.19 -7.38 0.47
N LEU A 338 10.31 -7.74 1.10
CA LEU A 338 11.19 -8.80 0.59
C LEU A 338 10.45 -10.14 0.51
N ALA A 339 9.67 -10.48 1.55
CA ALA A 339 8.91 -11.72 1.57
C ALA A 339 7.84 -11.75 0.45
N GLU A 340 7.17 -10.63 0.17
CA GLU A 340 6.21 -10.51 -0.92
C GLU A 340 6.88 -10.63 -2.31
N ARG A 341 8.05 -9.99 -2.51
CA ARG A 341 8.81 -10.13 -3.76
C ARG A 341 9.25 -11.57 -3.99
N LEU A 342 9.78 -12.22 -2.96
CA LEU A 342 10.17 -13.63 -3.04
C LEU A 342 9.00 -14.56 -3.34
N ALA A 343 7.83 -14.30 -2.76
CA ALA A 343 6.62 -15.10 -3.02
C ALA A 343 6.10 -14.94 -4.47
N ALA A 344 6.52 -13.89 -5.19
CA ALA A 344 6.19 -13.68 -6.60
C ALA A 344 7.19 -14.36 -7.57
N VAL A 345 8.30 -14.89 -7.09
CA VAL A 345 9.31 -15.58 -7.91
C VAL A 345 8.86 -17.01 -8.20
N GLU A 346 8.87 -17.39 -9.47
CA GLU A 346 8.56 -18.76 -9.89
C GLU A 346 9.54 -19.77 -9.25
N GLY A 347 9.00 -20.79 -8.61
CA GLY A 347 9.77 -21.83 -7.92
C GLY A 347 10.20 -21.45 -6.49
N ILE A 348 9.71 -20.34 -5.93
CA ILE A 348 9.81 -20.01 -4.51
C ILE A 348 8.40 -20.07 -3.90
N ASP A 349 8.16 -21.05 -3.05
CA ASP A 349 6.86 -21.29 -2.44
C ASP A 349 6.91 -21.18 -0.91
N ASN A 350 5.74 -21.10 -0.27
CA ASN A 350 5.57 -21.09 1.18
C ASN A 350 6.50 -20.10 1.91
N VAL A 351 6.67 -18.90 1.32
CA VAL A 351 7.47 -17.83 1.93
C VAL A 351 6.81 -17.36 3.22
N ALA A 352 7.51 -17.47 4.33
CA ALA A 352 7.04 -17.01 5.63
C ALA A 352 8.13 -16.25 6.37
N LEU A 353 7.75 -15.11 6.95
CA LEU A 353 8.61 -14.28 7.78
C LEU A 353 8.11 -14.35 9.22
N VAL A 354 8.89 -14.97 10.10
CA VAL A 354 8.51 -15.18 11.50
C VAL A 354 9.54 -14.59 12.45
N PRO A 355 9.13 -14.03 13.60
CA PRO A 355 10.08 -13.59 14.61
C PRO A 355 10.87 -14.77 15.15
N LEU A 356 12.21 -14.64 15.21
CA LEU A 356 13.02 -15.55 15.98
C LEU A 356 12.63 -15.41 17.45
N LYS A 357 12.03 -16.44 18.02
CA LYS A 357 11.76 -16.48 19.47
C LYS A 357 13.10 -16.36 20.18
N GLY A 358 13.36 -15.18 20.73
CA GLY A 358 14.56 -14.97 21.56
C GLY A 358 14.57 -16.04 22.64
N LYS A 359 15.68 -16.75 22.80
CA LYS A 359 15.91 -17.55 24.01
C LYS A 359 15.67 -16.61 25.18
N ALA A 360 14.61 -16.87 25.96
CA ALA A 360 14.35 -16.12 27.17
C ALA A 360 15.65 -16.09 27.98
N ARG A 361 16.31 -14.94 28.04
CA ARG A 361 17.41 -14.73 28.99
C ARG A 361 16.76 -14.73 30.36
N LEU A 362 16.79 -15.87 31.03
CA LEU A 362 16.56 -15.95 32.47
C LEU A 362 17.54 -14.98 33.14
N ARG A 363 17.05 -13.81 33.54
CA ARG A 363 17.76 -12.98 34.50
C ARG A 363 17.57 -13.65 35.85
N LEU A 364 18.58 -14.31 36.32
CA LEU A 364 18.73 -14.59 37.76
C LEU A 364 18.73 -13.22 38.46
N VAL A 365 17.64 -12.94 39.17
CA VAL A 365 17.62 -11.86 40.18
C VAL A 365 18.30 -12.46 41.40
N ALA A 366 19.53 -12.03 41.69
CA ALA A 366 20.23 -12.30 42.92
C ALA A 366 19.70 -11.31 43.98
#